data_1b34ad9f0b033ecd6cc464c735160512
#
_entry.id   1b34ad9f0b033ecd6cc464c735160512
#
_cell.length_a   1.000
_cell.length_b   1.000
_cell.length_c   1.000
_cell.angle_alpha   90.00
_cell.angle_beta   90.00
_cell.angle_gamma   90.00
#
_symmetry.space_group_name_H-M   'P 1'
#
loop_
_entity.id
_entity.type
_entity.pdbx_description
1 polymer ?
#
loop_
_entity_poly.entity_id
_entity_poly.type
_entity_poly.pdbx_seq_one_letter_code
_entity_poly.pdbx_strand_id
1 'polypeptide(L)'
;MPDTHDRGDTRGKAPADSGGARTGLRADCANCFGLCCVALPFAASADFAISKDAGRPCPNLRDDFRCGIHSRLRDSGFPGCTVYDCFGAGQKVSQVTFGRSWRDEPRTAARMFEVFPVVRHLHELLWYLDEAMSLPETRPIHAELRGAFEETERLTMGTPDDLLGVDVAAHREKVNVLLLRTSELVRASAGGRAADRAADRAADRRGADLIGARLRKADLRGANLRGAYLIGADLRGADLRGADLIGADLRGADLGGADLTGSVFLTQAQVNAARGDDATKLPPALTRPAHWSGPQAGPASAAGRASTRSPRPRRGRG
;
A
#
# COMPACT_ATOMS: atom_id res chain seq x y z
N MET A 1 31.87 18.28 -59.24
CA MET A 1 31.91 17.04 -58.43
C MET A 1 32.54 17.34 -57.12
N PRO A 2 31.79 17.35 -55.96
CA PRO A 2 32.04 16.32 -55.02
C PRO A 2 30.67 15.78 -54.43
N ASP A 3 30.70 14.46 -54.16
CA ASP A 3 29.66 13.68 -53.51
C ASP A 3 29.40 14.12 -52.09
N THR A 4 28.13 14.37 -51.75
CA THR A 4 27.66 14.51 -50.36
C THR A 4 26.98 13.21 -49.95
N HIS A 5 27.68 12.36 -49.15
CA HIS A 5 27.12 11.24 -48.42
C HIS A 5 26.25 11.77 -47.30
N ASP A 6 24.95 11.59 -47.47
CA ASP A 6 23.94 11.69 -46.39
C ASP A 6 24.07 10.45 -45.46
N ARG A 7 24.57 10.67 -44.23
CA ARG A 7 24.57 9.68 -43.17
C ARG A 7 23.29 9.85 -42.35
N GLY A 8 22.28 9.02 -42.63
CA GLY A 8 21.09 8.92 -41.84
C GLY A 8 21.41 8.66 -40.36
N ASP A 9 21.11 9.65 -39.54
CA ASP A 9 21.16 9.60 -38.07
C ASP A 9 19.99 8.79 -37.54
N THR A 10 20.18 7.48 -37.32
CA THR A 10 19.25 6.64 -36.59
C THR A 10 19.46 6.82 -35.09
N ARG A 11 19.04 7.98 -34.55
CA ARG A 11 18.89 8.12 -33.10
C ARG A 11 17.77 7.23 -32.62
N GLY A 12 18.14 6.16 -31.95
CA GLY A 12 17.24 5.27 -31.25
C GLY A 12 16.33 6.05 -30.29
N LYS A 13 15.05 5.94 -30.53
CA LYS A 13 14.00 6.49 -29.65
C LYS A 13 14.18 5.82 -28.28
N ALA A 14 14.57 6.61 -27.27
CA ALA A 14 14.63 6.16 -25.88
C ALA A 14 13.27 5.59 -25.47
N PRO A 15 13.21 4.54 -24.63
CA PRO A 15 11.95 4.01 -24.14
C PRO A 15 11.18 5.12 -23.39
N ALA A 16 9.89 5.22 -23.68
CA ALA A 16 9.00 6.19 -23.07
C ALA A 16 9.07 6.09 -21.54
N ASP A 17 9.29 7.24 -20.94
CA ASP A 17 9.37 7.44 -19.50
C ASP A 17 8.08 6.94 -18.80
N SER A 18 8.16 5.82 -18.07
CA SER A 18 7.06 5.23 -17.31
C SER A 18 6.63 6.09 -16.09
N GLY A 19 7.28 7.24 -15.89
CA GLY A 19 6.98 8.18 -14.79
C GLY A 19 5.60 8.85 -14.87
N GLY A 20 5.00 8.96 -16.07
CA GLY A 20 3.75 9.70 -16.27
C GLY A 20 2.51 9.01 -15.68
N ALA A 21 2.38 7.69 -15.81
CA ALA A 21 1.21 6.96 -15.35
C ALA A 21 1.12 6.93 -13.82
N ARG A 22 2.23 6.75 -13.11
CA ARG A 22 2.27 6.77 -11.63
C ARG A 22 1.96 8.11 -11.00
N THR A 23 2.15 9.22 -11.70
CA THR A 23 1.83 10.55 -11.18
C THR A 23 0.34 10.69 -10.88
N GLY A 24 -0.53 10.16 -11.74
CA GLY A 24 -1.98 10.15 -11.53
C GLY A 24 -2.47 9.19 -10.44
N LEU A 25 -1.65 8.18 -10.08
CA LEU A 25 -1.95 7.16 -9.08
C LEU A 25 -1.39 7.50 -7.67
N ARG A 26 -0.87 8.69 -7.45
CA ARG A 26 -0.46 9.19 -6.14
C ARG A 26 -1.50 10.15 -5.59
N ALA A 27 -1.72 10.09 -4.27
CA ALA A 27 -2.66 11.00 -3.61
C ALA A 27 -2.27 12.47 -3.81
N ASP A 28 -3.16 13.27 -4.38
CA ASP A 28 -3.07 14.72 -4.48
C ASP A 28 -4.24 15.36 -3.70
N CYS A 29 -3.99 15.56 -2.41
CA CYS A 29 -4.99 16.14 -1.50
C CYS A 29 -5.30 17.61 -1.82
N ALA A 30 -4.46 18.30 -2.61
CA ALA A 30 -4.73 19.68 -3.02
C ALA A 30 -5.87 19.78 -4.04
N ASN A 31 -6.04 18.73 -4.84
CA ASN A 31 -7.07 18.61 -5.86
C ASN A 31 -8.19 17.62 -5.49
N CYS A 32 -8.34 17.29 -4.19
CA CYS A 32 -9.36 16.36 -3.69
C CYS A 32 -10.35 17.09 -2.77
N PHE A 33 -11.63 16.75 -2.89
CA PHE A 33 -12.68 17.29 -2.00
C PHE A 33 -12.74 16.58 -0.62
N GLY A 34 -11.60 16.09 -0.13
CA GLY A 34 -11.49 15.49 1.18
C GLY A 34 -12.20 14.13 1.31
N LEU A 35 -12.31 13.36 0.22
CA LEU A 35 -13.17 12.18 0.15
C LEU A 35 -12.82 11.09 1.18
N CYS A 36 -11.56 10.83 1.49
CA CYS A 36 -11.18 9.91 2.56
C CYS A 36 -11.67 10.37 3.94
N CYS A 37 -11.79 11.69 4.15
CA CYS A 37 -12.26 12.29 5.40
C CYS A 37 -13.79 12.32 5.53
N VAL A 38 -14.54 12.13 4.44
CA VAL A 38 -16.01 12.19 4.46
C VAL A 38 -16.66 10.86 4.10
N ALA A 39 -16.24 10.21 3.02
CA ALA A 39 -16.91 9.02 2.48
C ALA A 39 -16.75 7.79 3.40
N LEU A 40 -15.57 7.59 3.99
CA LEU A 40 -15.25 6.36 4.71
C LEU A 40 -15.62 6.44 6.20
N PRO A 41 -16.18 5.36 6.79
CA PRO A 41 -16.38 5.25 8.23
C PRO A 41 -15.09 4.81 8.92
N PHE A 42 -14.97 5.11 10.21
CA PHE A 42 -14.00 4.49 11.10
C PHE A 42 -14.53 4.46 12.56
N ALA A 43 -14.10 3.49 13.33
CA ALA A 43 -14.46 3.33 14.72
C ALA A 43 -13.29 3.70 15.65
N ALA A 44 -13.61 4.24 16.81
CA ALA A 44 -12.63 4.51 17.88
C ALA A 44 -11.89 3.21 18.24
N SER A 45 -10.56 3.27 18.22
CA SER A 45 -9.67 2.11 18.37
C SER A 45 -8.24 2.59 18.64
N ALA A 46 -7.26 1.68 18.60
CA ALA A 46 -5.85 2.05 18.58
C ALA A 46 -5.45 2.90 17.35
N ASP A 47 -6.24 2.85 16.27
CA ASP A 47 -5.97 3.53 15.01
C ASP A 47 -6.70 4.87 14.88
N PHE A 48 -7.77 5.11 15.65
CA PHE A 48 -8.60 6.32 15.57
C PHE A 48 -9.10 6.76 16.94
N ALA A 49 -8.83 8.01 17.31
CA ALA A 49 -9.25 8.58 18.59
C ALA A 49 -10.78 8.75 18.73
N ILE A 50 -11.51 8.73 17.63
CA ILE A 50 -12.96 8.93 17.57
C ILE A 50 -13.62 7.92 16.64
N SER A 51 -14.94 7.77 16.73
CA SER A 51 -15.75 7.10 15.69
C SER A 51 -16.35 8.13 14.73
N LYS A 52 -16.55 7.73 13.48
CA LYS A 52 -17.16 8.53 12.43
C LYS A 52 -17.93 7.64 11.46
N ASP A 53 -19.18 7.99 11.19
CA ASP A 53 -20.00 7.29 10.19
C ASP A 53 -19.59 7.65 8.76
N ALA A 54 -19.93 6.77 7.80
CA ALA A 54 -19.79 7.06 6.37
C ALA A 54 -20.62 8.28 5.98
N GLY A 55 -20.10 9.10 5.08
CA GLY A 55 -20.77 10.32 4.62
C GLY A 55 -20.80 11.49 5.62
N ARG A 56 -20.26 11.30 6.82
CA ARG A 56 -20.08 12.39 7.80
C ARG A 56 -18.67 12.95 7.71
N PRO A 57 -18.50 14.29 7.61
CA PRO A 57 -17.18 14.90 7.61
C PRO A 57 -16.42 14.62 8.93
N CYS A 58 -15.14 14.27 8.81
CA CYS A 58 -14.25 14.23 9.97
C CYS A 58 -14.14 15.64 10.59
N PRO A 59 -14.15 15.78 11.92
CA PRO A 59 -13.98 17.09 12.58
C PRO A 59 -12.68 17.82 12.23
N ASN A 60 -11.68 17.08 11.76
CA ASN A 60 -10.40 17.64 11.33
C ASN A 60 -10.40 18.09 9.86
N LEU A 61 -11.48 17.89 9.12
CA LEU A 61 -11.62 18.34 7.74
C LEU A 61 -11.96 19.84 7.71
N ARG A 62 -11.11 20.66 7.09
CA ARG A 62 -11.27 22.11 6.95
C ARG A 62 -12.21 22.46 5.80
N ASP A 63 -12.55 23.75 5.69
CA ASP A 63 -13.38 24.26 4.60
C ASP A 63 -12.69 24.17 3.23
N ASP A 64 -11.37 24.19 3.19
CA ASP A 64 -10.55 23.97 2.00
C ASP A 64 -10.37 22.48 1.63
N PHE A 65 -11.14 21.58 2.22
CA PHE A 65 -11.07 20.13 2.07
C PHE A 65 -9.76 19.46 2.53
N ARG A 66 -8.88 20.18 3.21
CA ARG A 66 -7.63 19.63 3.75
C ARG A 66 -7.79 19.16 5.19
N CYS A 67 -7.03 18.14 5.54
CA CYS A 67 -6.96 17.67 6.92
C CYS A 67 -6.15 18.65 7.77
N GLY A 68 -6.77 19.22 8.81
CA GLY A 68 -6.13 20.18 9.73
C GLY A 68 -5.02 19.62 10.60
N ILE A 69 -4.94 18.29 10.69
CA ILE A 69 -3.94 17.58 11.51
C ILE A 69 -3.03 16.67 10.68
N HIS A 70 -3.00 16.83 9.33
CA HIS A 70 -2.31 15.90 8.42
C HIS A 70 -0.83 15.68 8.78
N SER A 71 -0.12 16.71 9.21
CA SER A 71 1.30 16.64 9.59
C SER A 71 1.56 15.96 10.95
N ARG A 72 0.50 15.74 11.76
CA ARG A 72 0.59 15.21 13.14
C ARG A 72 -0.47 14.15 13.44
N LEU A 73 -0.86 13.38 12.43
CA LEU A 73 -1.92 12.36 12.54
C LEU A 73 -1.66 11.37 13.66
N ARG A 74 -0.44 10.84 13.78
CA ARG A 74 -0.07 9.87 14.82
C ARG A 74 -0.20 10.46 16.22
N ASP A 75 0.36 11.65 16.42
CA ASP A 75 0.35 12.36 17.71
C ASP A 75 -1.07 12.81 18.11
N SER A 76 -1.95 12.99 17.11
CA SER A 76 -3.36 13.33 17.30
C SER A 76 -4.28 12.13 17.48
N GLY A 77 -3.75 10.90 17.54
CA GLY A 77 -4.53 9.67 17.73
C GLY A 77 -5.21 9.15 16.45
N PHE A 78 -4.65 9.45 15.28
CA PHE A 78 -5.15 8.99 13.96
C PHE A 78 -4.07 8.25 13.15
N PRO A 79 -3.34 7.26 13.73
CA PRO A 79 -2.36 6.50 12.96
C PRO A 79 -2.99 5.77 11.78
N GLY A 80 -4.25 5.35 11.84
CA GLY A 80 -4.97 4.72 10.74
C GLY A 80 -5.06 5.58 9.47
N CYS A 81 -5.09 6.92 9.60
CA CYS A 81 -5.04 7.81 8.44
C CYS A 81 -3.67 7.81 7.75
N THR A 82 -2.58 7.48 8.45
CA THR A 82 -1.22 7.45 7.86
C THR A 82 -0.98 6.22 6.99
N VAL A 83 -1.79 5.17 7.18
CA VAL A 83 -1.68 3.89 6.47
C VAL A 83 -2.77 3.74 5.39
N TYR A 84 -3.59 4.75 5.19
CA TYR A 84 -4.57 4.79 4.13
C TYR A 84 -3.95 5.38 2.85
N ASP A 85 -4.16 4.71 1.72
CA ASP A 85 -3.80 5.21 0.40
C ASP A 85 -5.02 5.18 -0.51
N CYS A 86 -5.32 6.31 -1.14
CA CYS A 86 -6.39 6.42 -2.13
C CYS A 86 -5.89 6.15 -3.56
N PHE A 87 -4.61 5.94 -3.77
CA PHE A 87 -4.01 5.73 -5.09
C PHE A 87 -4.45 6.77 -6.13
N GLY A 88 -4.62 8.03 -5.72
CA GLY A 88 -5.07 9.08 -6.62
C GLY A 88 -6.58 9.11 -6.91
N ALA A 89 -7.37 8.21 -6.38
CA ALA A 89 -8.81 8.18 -6.60
C ALA A 89 -9.52 9.44 -6.09
N GLY A 90 -8.99 10.08 -5.05
CA GLY A 90 -9.56 11.28 -4.47
C GLY A 90 -9.65 12.43 -5.49
N GLN A 91 -8.53 12.80 -6.10
CA GLN A 91 -8.52 13.85 -7.12
C GLN A 91 -9.23 13.41 -8.41
N LYS A 92 -9.15 12.11 -8.80
CA LYS A 92 -9.86 11.58 -9.96
C LYS A 92 -11.37 11.79 -9.84
N VAL A 93 -11.96 11.35 -8.72
CA VAL A 93 -13.40 11.51 -8.45
C VAL A 93 -13.76 12.98 -8.34
N SER A 94 -12.95 13.79 -7.66
CA SER A 94 -13.21 15.22 -7.45
C SER A 94 -13.19 16.03 -8.74
N GLN A 95 -12.13 15.87 -9.55
CA GLN A 95 -11.87 16.78 -10.67
C GLN A 95 -12.38 16.24 -12.01
N VAL A 96 -12.40 14.90 -12.20
CA VAL A 96 -12.76 14.30 -13.49
C VAL A 96 -14.18 13.76 -13.48
N THR A 97 -14.55 12.99 -12.43
CA THR A 97 -15.86 12.33 -12.42
C THR A 97 -17.00 13.30 -12.09
N PHE A 98 -16.80 14.21 -11.12
CA PHE A 98 -17.85 15.14 -10.68
C PHE A 98 -17.58 16.60 -11.03
N GLY A 99 -16.33 17.08 -10.95
CA GLY A 99 -15.93 18.45 -11.30
C GLY A 99 -16.37 19.54 -10.30
N ARG A 100 -17.30 19.24 -9.40
CA ARG A 100 -17.80 20.13 -8.35
C ARG A 100 -17.80 19.44 -7.00
N SER A 101 -17.66 20.23 -5.92
CA SER A 101 -17.58 19.67 -4.60
C SER A 101 -18.96 19.21 -4.07
N TRP A 102 -18.93 18.22 -3.19
CA TRP A 102 -20.12 17.74 -2.49
C TRP A 102 -20.75 18.80 -1.56
N ARG A 103 -20.03 19.88 -1.23
CA ARG A 103 -20.57 21.03 -0.47
C ARG A 103 -21.34 21.98 -1.38
N ASP A 104 -20.84 22.20 -2.60
CA ASP A 104 -21.47 23.08 -3.59
C ASP A 104 -22.70 22.41 -4.24
N GLU A 105 -22.64 21.08 -4.40
CA GLU A 105 -23.73 20.27 -4.94
C GLU A 105 -24.14 19.13 -4.00
N PRO A 106 -24.86 19.42 -2.90
CA PRO A 106 -25.23 18.40 -1.92
C PRO A 106 -26.04 17.22 -2.47
N ARG A 107 -26.71 17.40 -3.61
CA ARG A 107 -27.50 16.33 -4.28
C ARG A 107 -26.60 15.23 -4.85
N THR A 108 -25.35 15.51 -5.17
CA THR A 108 -24.39 14.56 -5.71
C THR A 108 -23.54 13.91 -4.61
N ALA A 109 -23.58 14.40 -3.38
CA ALA A 109 -22.73 13.99 -2.27
C ALA A 109 -22.76 12.48 -2.02
N ALA A 110 -23.96 11.91 -1.83
CA ALA A 110 -24.11 10.47 -1.57
C ALA A 110 -23.46 9.63 -2.68
N ARG A 111 -23.74 10.00 -3.93
CA ARG A 111 -23.22 9.29 -5.10
C ARG A 111 -21.69 9.43 -5.25
N MET A 112 -21.14 10.60 -4.97
CA MET A 112 -19.70 10.82 -4.93
C MET A 112 -19.02 9.93 -3.89
N PHE A 113 -19.64 9.77 -2.73
CA PHE A 113 -19.10 8.95 -1.64
C PHE A 113 -19.18 7.45 -1.94
N GLU A 114 -20.21 7.00 -2.68
CA GLU A 114 -20.34 5.62 -3.15
C GLU A 114 -19.36 5.29 -4.29
N VAL A 115 -19.11 6.22 -5.20
CA VAL A 115 -18.18 6.07 -6.33
C VAL A 115 -16.71 6.03 -5.86
N PHE A 116 -16.38 6.79 -4.82
CA PHE A 116 -14.99 6.92 -4.37
C PHE A 116 -14.31 5.59 -4.04
N PRO A 117 -14.87 4.66 -3.25
CA PRO A 117 -14.24 3.36 -3.00
C PRO A 117 -14.11 2.50 -4.26
N VAL A 118 -15.04 2.58 -5.20
CA VAL A 118 -14.95 1.86 -6.48
C VAL A 118 -13.71 2.32 -7.26
N VAL A 119 -13.57 3.63 -7.47
CA VAL A 119 -12.42 4.21 -8.16
C VAL A 119 -11.12 3.93 -7.41
N ARG A 120 -11.13 3.97 -6.08
CA ARG A 120 -9.96 3.62 -5.27
C ARG A 120 -9.49 2.19 -5.53
N HIS A 121 -10.41 1.22 -5.60
CA HIS A 121 -10.04 -0.17 -5.89
C HIS A 121 -9.50 -0.35 -7.31
N LEU A 122 -10.08 0.34 -8.30
CA LEU A 122 -9.56 0.32 -9.67
C LEU A 122 -8.16 0.96 -9.75
N HIS A 123 -7.93 2.08 -9.06
CA HIS A 123 -6.63 2.74 -9.00
C HIS A 123 -5.56 1.88 -8.29
N GLU A 124 -5.94 1.13 -7.26
CA GLU A 124 -5.05 0.15 -6.63
C GLU A 124 -4.60 -0.94 -7.63
N LEU A 125 -5.52 -1.43 -8.47
CA LEU A 125 -5.17 -2.38 -9.53
C LEU A 125 -4.26 -1.76 -10.59
N LEU A 126 -4.53 -0.52 -11.01
CA LEU A 126 -3.64 0.22 -11.92
C LEU A 126 -2.24 0.39 -11.33
N TRP A 127 -2.12 0.67 -10.04
CA TRP A 127 -0.83 0.75 -9.35
C TRP A 127 -0.04 -0.55 -9.47
N TYR A 128 -0.67 -1.70 -9.19
CA TYR A 128 -0.01 -3.00 -9.30
C TYR A 128 0.32 -3.39 -10.74
N LEU A 129 -0.57 -3.08 -11.70
CA LEU A 129 -0.34 -3.37 -13.12
C LEU A 129 0.82 -2.52 -13.69
N ASP A 130 0.90 -1.23 -13.32
CA ASP A 130 2.00 -0.36 -13.73
C ASP A 130 3.34 -0.85 -13.14
N GLU A 131 3.35 -1.25 -11.87
CA GLU A 131 4.52 -1.87 -11.27
C GLU A 131 4.91 -3.15 -12.03
N ALA A 132 3.96 -4.04 -12.27
CA ALA A 132 4.22 -5.29 -13.00
C ALA A 132 4.82 -5.04 -14.40
N MET A 133 4.32 -4.05 -15.15
CA MET A 133 4.84 -3.68 -16.46
C MET A 133 6.27 -3.08 -16.42
N SER A 134 6.66 -2.50 -15.28
CA SER A 134 7.99 -1.91 -15.11
C SER A 134 9.11 -2.95 -14.88
N LEU A 135 8.75 -4.19 -14.57
CA LEU A 135 9.67 -5.25 -14.19
C LEU A 135 10.23 -5.98 -15.43
N PRO A 136 11.55 -6.18 -15.57
CA PRO A 136 12.11 -6.88 -16.71
C PRO A 136 11.69 -8.35 -16.80
N GLU A 137 11.41 -8.99 -15.66
CA GLU A 137 11.00 -10.38 -15.57
C GLU A 137 9.63 -10.64 -16.22
N THR A 138 8.78 -9.63 -16.29
CA THR A 138 7.41 -9.74 -16.82
C THR A 138 7.29 -9.52 -18.32
N ARG A 139 8.42 -9.31 -19.04
CA ARG A 139 8.43 -9.16 -20.50
C ARG A 139 7.58 -10.19 -21.24
N PRO A 140 7.59 -11.50 -20.86
CA PRO A 140 6.77 -12.49 -21.54
C PRO A 140 5.25 -12.26 -21.48
N ILE A 141 4.78 -11.47 -20.53
CA ILE A 141 3.34 -11.19 -20.29
C ILE A 141 3.01 -9.69 -20.40
N HIS A 142 3.88 -8.87 -20.97
CA HIS A 142 3.67 -7.42 -21.09
C HIS A 142 2.41 -7.06 -21.90
N ALA A 143 2.07 -7.85 -22.92
CA ALA A 143 0.88 -7.59 -23.75
C ALA A 143 -0.40 -7.75 -22.92
N GLU A 144 -0.49 -8.81 -22.12
CA GLU A 144 -1.61 -9.09 -21.23
C GLU A 144 -1.72 -8.06 -20.10
N LEU A 145 -0.58 -7.69 -19.49
CA LEU A 145 -0.53 -6.66 -18.45
C LEU A 145 -1.02 -5.31 -19.00
N ARG A 146 -0.58 -4.93 -20.20
CA ARG A 146 -1.01 -3.70 -20.86
C ARG A 146 -2.50 -3.72 -21.16
N GLY A 147 -3.02 -4.80 -21.72
CA GLY A 147 -4.45 -4.94 -21.98
C GLY A 147 -5.29 -4.82 -20.69
N ALA A 148 -4.84 -5.43 -19.59
CA ALA A 148 -5.51 -5.31 -18.30
C ALA A 148 -5.41 -3.88 -17.72
N PHE A 149 -4.29 -3.19 -17.90
CA PHE A 149 -4.12 -1.80 -17.51
C PHE A 149 -5.08 -0.89 -18.27
N GLU A 150 -5.11 -0.98 -19.60
CA GLU A 150 -5.99 -0.18 -20.47
C GLU A 150 -7.47 -0.44 -20.19
N GLU A 151 -7.85 -1.71 -19.93
CA GLU A 151 -9.23 -2.05 -19.51
C GLU A 151 -9.57 -1.40 -18.17
N THR A 152 -8.68 -1.51 -17.17
CA THR A 152 -8.90 -0.93 -15.85
C THR A 152 -8.97 0.60 -15.90
N GLU A 153 -8.09 1.23 -16.67
CA GLU A 153 -8.10 2.68 -16.88
C GLU A 153 -9.42 3.16 -17.51
N ARG A 154 -9.89 2.47 -18.56
CA ARG A 154 -11.17 2.77 -19.21
C ARG A 154 -12.34 2.67 -18.24
N LEU A 155 -12.35 1.67 -17.33
CA LEU A 155 -13.38 1.59 -16.29
C LEU A 155 -13.40 2.83 -15.39
N THR A 156 -12.25 3.42 -15.08
CA THR A 156 -12.19 4.64 -14.26
C THR A 156 -12.73 5.91 -14.95
N MET A 157 -12.95 5.84 -16.26
CA MET A 157 -13.44 6.98 -17.08
C MET A 157 -14.96 6.98 -17.24
N GLY A 158 -15.66 5.98 -16.70
CA GLY A 158 -17.12 5.89 -16.77
C GLY A 158 -17.85 7.01 -16.03
N THR A 159 -19.13 7.20 -16.36
CA THR A 159 -20.04 8.04 -15.57
C THR A 159 -20.20 7.51 -14.15
N PRO A 160 -20.73 8.28 -13.20
CA PRO A 160 -21.03 7.77 -11.86
C PRO A 160 -21.90 6.50 -11.86
N ASP A 161 -22.85 6.37 -12.80
CA ASP A 161 -23.69 5.17 -12.94
C ASP A 161 -22.90 3.97 -13.46
N ASP A 162 -22.06 4.18 -14.46
CA ASP A 162 -21.18 3.14 -14.99
C ASP A 162 -20.24 2.62 -13.90
N LEU A 163 -19.64 3.53 -13.12
CA LEU A 163 -18.73 3.19 -12.03
C LEU A 163 -19.40 2.37 -10.93
N LEU A 164 -20.63 2.73 -10.54
CA LEU A 164 -21.39 1.96 -9.54
C LEU A 164 -21.86 0.61 -10.08
N GLY A 165 -21.96 0.45 -11.39
CA GLY A 165 -22.27 -0.83 -12.05
C GLY A 165 -21.08 -1.76 -12.22
N VAL A 166 -19.84 -1.33 -11.90
CA VAL A 166 -18.64 -2.16 -12.06
C VAL A 166 -18.62 -3.28 -11.01
N ASP A 167 -18.57 -4.53 -11.45
CA ASP A 167 -18.22 -5.65 -10.57
C ASP A 167 -16.70 -5.63 -10.30
N VAL A 168 -16.33 -4.87 -9.27
CA VAL A 168 -14.93 -4.72 -8.84
C VAL A 168 -14.30 -6.05 -8.43
N ALA A 169 -15.09 -6.96 -7.83
CA ALA A 169 -14.59 -8.25 -7.38
C ALA A 169 -14.20 -9.13 -8.57
N ALA A 170 -15.10 -9.28 -9.56
CA ALA A 170 -14.82 -10.03 -10.77
C ALA A 170 -13.65 -9.43 -11.57
N HIS A 171 -13.56 -8.10 -11.66
CA HIS A 171 -12.44 -7.44 -12.33
C HIS A 171 -11.11 -7.68 -11.60
N ARG A 172 -11.10 -7.60 -10.27
CA ARG A 172 -9.94 -7.92 -9.42
C ARG A 172 -9.47 -9.37 -9.62
N GLU A 173 -10.39 -10.33 -9.73
CA GLU A 173 -10.05 -11.74 -9.98
C GLU A 173 -9.31 -11.90 -11.31
N LYS A 174 -9.79 -11.27 -12.39
CA LYS A 174 -9.12 -11.28 -13.70
C LYS A 174 -7.69 -10.71 -13.62
N VAL A 175 -7.55 -9.53 -13.02
CA VAL A 175 -6.23 -8.88 -12.84
C VAL A 175 -5.32 -9.72 -11.96
N ASN A 176 -5.85 -10.34 -10.90
CA ASN A 176 -5.06 -11.14 -9.95
C ASN A 176 -4.35 -12.33 -10.61
N VAL A 177 -4.91 -12.91 -11.68
CA VAL A 177 -4.22 -13.96 -12.48
C VAL A 177 -2.88 -13.45 -13.00
N LEU A 178 -2.84 -12.23 -13.55
CA LEU A 178 -1.63 -11.61 -14.06
C LEU A 178 -0.65 -11.21 -12.95
N LEU A 179 -1.18 -10.72 -11.81
CA LEU A 179 -0.35 -10.38 -10.66
C LEU A 179 0.28 -11.62 -10.01
N LEU A 180 -0.42 -12.77 -10.01
CA LEU A 180 0.15 -14.05 -9.57
C LEU A 180 1.28 -14.49 -10.50
N ARG A 181 1.08 -14.40 -11.82
CA ARG A 181 2.12 -14.74 -12.78
C ARG A 181 3.33 -13.80 -12.71
N THR A 182 3.10 -12.51 -12.48
CA THR A 182 4.17 -11.55 -12.19
C THR A 182 4.97 -11.98 -10.96
N SER A 183 4.29 -12.32 -9.87
CA SER A 183 4.92 -12.81 -8.64
C SER A 183 5.79 -14.05 -8.90
N GLU A 184 5.29 -15.03 -9.64
CA GLU A 184 6.04 -16.23 -9.99
C GLU A 184 7.32 -15.93 -10.76
N LEU A 185 7.24 -15.05 -11.78
CA LEU A 185 8.38 -14.66 -12.60
C LEU A 185 9.47 -13.94 -11.79
N VAL A 186 9.08 -12.97 -10.96
CA VAL A 186 10.03 -12.22 -10.13
C VAL A 186 10.66 -13.09 -9.06
N ARG A 187 9.87 -13.89 -8.36
CA ARG A 187 10.36 -14.78 -7.31
C ARG A 187 11.29 -15.86 -7.85
N ALA A 188 11.03 -16.38 -9.04
CA ALA A 188 11.91 -17.33 -9.71
C ALA A 188 13.28 -16.72 -10.02
N SER A 189 13.34 -15.44 -10.39
CA SER A 189 14.62 -14.74 -10.65
C SER A 189 15.39 -14.41 -9.37
N ALA A 190 14.69 -14.09 -8.29
CA ALA A 190 15.29 -13.74 -6.99
C ALA A 190 15.86 -14.95 -6.24
N GLY A 191 15.29 -16.14 -6.42
CA GLY A 191 15.66 -17.37 -5.71
C GLY A 191 16.98 -18.03 -6.13
N GLY A 192 17.65 -17.58 -7.20
CA GLY A 192 18.94 -18.07 -7.72
C GLY A 192 19.07 -19.60 -7.79
N ARG A 193 19.39 -20.13 -9.00
CA ARG A 193 19.63 -21.55 -9.36
C ARG A 193 18.70 -22.59 -8.75
N ALA A 194 17.84 -23.15 -9.57
CA ALA A 194 17.08 -24.40 -9.39
C ALA A 194 16.57 -24.56 -7.94
N ALA A 195 15.55 -23.81 -7.60
CA ALA A 195 14.85 -23.96 -6.34
C ALA A 195 14.46 -25.41 -6.15
N ASP A 196 15.07 -26.07 -5.18
CA ASP A 196 14.58 -27.33 -4.66
C ASP A 196 13.10 -27.14 -4.31
N ARG A 197 12.21 -27.97 -4.87
CA ARG A 197 10.75 -27.87 -4.63
C ARG A 197 10.37 -27.86 -3.16
N ALA A 198 11.24 -28.33 -2.29
CA ALA A 198 11.09 -28.26 -0.83
C ALA A 198 11.38 -26.84 -0.30
N ALA A 199 12.40 -26.15 -0.83
CA ALA A 199 12.67 -24.75 -0.50
C ALA A 199 11.57 -23.82 -1.01
N ASP A 200 10.98 -24.11 -2.18
CA ASP A 200 9.89 -23.36 -2.77
C ASP A 200 8.60 -23.43 -1.91
N ARG A 201 8.30 -24.60 -1.32
CA ARG A 201 7.20 -24.74 -0.35
C ARG A 201 7.48 -24.02 0.96
N ALA A 202 8.71 -24.02 1.43
CA ALA A 202 9.10 -23.27 2.64
C ALA A 202 9.04 -21.75 2.40
N ALA A 203 9.22 -21.30 1.15
CA ALA A 203 9.10 -19.90 0.75
C ALA A 203 7.65 -19.46 0.50
N ASP A 204 6.69 -20.38 0.34
CA ASP A 204 5.26 -20.04 0.21
C ASP A 204 4.63 -19.84 1.59
N ARG A 205 4.50 -18.57 1.97
CA ARG A 205 3.89 -18.11 3.22
C ARG A 205 2.64 -17.26 2.96
N ARG A 206 1.94 -17.56 1.88
CA ARG A 206 0.70 -16.86 1.51
C ARG A 206 -0.33 -16.98 2.62
N GLY A 207 -0.85 -15.83 3.11
CA GLY A 207 -1.82 -15.78 4.19
C GLY A 207 -1.31 -16.31 5.53
N ALA A 208 0.00 -16.56 5.68
CA ALA A 208 0.55 -17.12 6.90
C ALA A 208 0.33 -16.19 8.10
N ASP A 209 -0.01 -16.76 9.24
CA ASP A 209 -0.01 -16.05 10.52
C ASP A 209 1.43 -15.97 11.04
N LEU A 210 2.00 -14.79 10.91
CA LEU A 210 3.36 -14.43 11.35
C LEU A 210 3.31 -13.26 12.34
N ILE A 211 2.19 -13.08 13.06
CA ILE A 211 2.03 -12.05 14.07
C ILE A 211 3.10 -12.21 15.16
N GLY A 212 3.90 -11.15 15.38
CA GLY A 212 4.99 -11.16 16.35
C GLY A 212 6.12 -12.16 16.05
N ALA A 213 6.18 -12.74 14.85
CA ALA A 213 7.18 -13.74 14.48
C ALA A 213 8.61 -13.18 14.57
N ARG A 214 9.54 -14.04 15.00
CA ARG A 214 10.96 -13.71 15.08
C ARG A 214 11.67 -14.08 13.77
N LEU A 215 11.69 -13.13 12.83
CA LEU A 215 12.26 -13.29 11.48
C LEU A 215 13.52 -12.45 11.29
N ARG A 216 14.20 -12.10 12.37
CA ARG A 216 15.43 -11.32 12.34
C ARG A 216 16.50 -12.01 11.51
N LYS A 217 17.05 -11.28 10.52
CA LYS A 217 18.07 -11.79 9.57
C LYS A 217 17.63 -13.04 8.79
N ALA A 218 16.32 -13.29 8.69
CA ALA A 218 15.80 -14.40 7.91
C ALA A 218 16.08 -14.19 6.43
N ASP A 219 16.40 -15.26 5.72
CA ASP A 219 16.41 -15.29 4.26
C ASP A 219 14.99 -15.50 3.76
N LEU A 220 14.38 -14.42 3.28
CA LEU A 220 13.04 -14.36 2.71
C LEU A 220 13.08 -13.91 1.23
N ARG A 221 14.22 -14.09 0.57
CA ARG A 221 14.38 -13.75 -0.86
C ARG A 221 13.39 -14.55 -1.69
N GLY A 222 12.65 -13.84 -2.54
CA GLY A 222 11.62 -14.45 -3.37
C GLY A 222 10.52 -15.14 -2.58
N ALA A 223 10.32 -14.83 -1.28
CA ALA A 223 9.24 -15.41 -0.50
C ALA A 223 7.87 -14.93 -1.00
N ASN A 224 6.89 -15.84 -1.03
CA ASN A 224 5.51 -15.49 -1.25
C ASN A 224 4.86 -15.11 0.08
N LEU A 225 4.76 -13.82 0.35
CA LEU A 225 4.17 -13.26 1.57
C LEU A 225 2.80 -12.58 1.29
N ARG A 226 2.15 -12.92 0.18
CA ARG A 226 0.84 -12.38 -0.20
C ARG A 226 -0.18 -12.57 0.91
N GLY A 227 -0.74 -11.47 1.41
CA GLY A 227 -1.75 -11.49 2.47
C GLY A 227 -1.25 -12.04 3.81
N ALA A 228 0.06 -12.20 4.03
CA ALA A 228 0.60 -12.67 5.30
C ALA A 228 0.36 -11.64 6.43
N TYR A 229 0.04 -12.11 7.61
CA TYR A 229 -0.11 -11.28 8.80
C TYR A 229 1.23 -11.12 9.50
N LEU A 230 1.97 -10.06 9.19
CA LEU A 230 3.29 -9.74 9.76
C LEU A 230 3.20 -8.69 10.88
N ILE A 231 2.03 -8.54 11.51
CA ILE A 231 1.78 -7.54 12.55
C ILE A 231 2.79 -7.71 13.69
N GLY A 232 3.57 -6.65 13.95
CA GLY A 232 4.58 -6.66 15.03
C GLY A 232 5.73 -7.66 14.85
N ALA A 233 5.91 -8.26 13.67
CA ALA A 233 7.02 -9.19 13.40
C ALA A 233 8.39 -8.50 13.50
N ASP A 234 9.39 -9.18 14.03
CA ASP A 234 10.80 -8.75 14.03
C ASP A 234 11.47 -9.20 12.73
N LEU A 235 11.49 -8.30 11.75
CA LEU A 235 12.11 -8.50 10.43
C LEU A 235 13.47 -7.78 10.32
N ARG A 236 14.07 -7.37 11.42
CA ARG A 236 15.34 -6.63 11.40
C ARG A 236 16.44 -7.38 10.67
N GLY A 237 17.02 -6.69 9.67
CA GLY A 237 18.08 -7.25 8.83
C GLY A 237 17.65 -8.43 7.96
N ALA A 238 16.35 -8.70 7.81
CA ALA A 238 15.85 -9.74 6.92
C ALA A 238 16.11 -9.39 5.45
N ASP A 239 16.38 -10.39 4.64
CA ASP A 239 16.53 -10.27 3.20
C ASP A 239 15.19 -10.58 2.51
N LEU A 240 14.48 -9.55 2.08
CA LEU A 240 13.16 -9.61 1.44
C LEU A 240 13.25 -9.30 -0.07
N ARG A 241 14.45 -9.36 -0.67
CA ARG A 241 14.62 -9.05 -2.10
C ARG A 241 13.78 -9.97 -2.96
N GLY A 242 13.02 -9.36 -3.90
CA GLY A 242 12.11 -10.10 -4.79
C GLY A 242 10.95 -10.80 -4.09
N ALA A 243 10.69 -10.55 -2.82
CA ALA A 243 9.51 -11.09 -2.13
C ALA A 243 8.22 -10.44 -2.65
N ASP A 244 7.13 -11.21 -2.70
CA ASP A 244 5.79 -10.67 -3.00
C ASP A 244 5.08 -10.29 -1.69
N LEU A 245 4.78 -9.01 -1.53
CA LEU A 245 4.19 -8.41 -0.34
C LEU A 245 2.76 -7.86 -0.58
N ILE A 246 2.11 -8.23 -1.70
CA ILE A 246 0.74 -7.76 -1.97
C ILE A 246 -0.19 -8.12 -0.81
N GLY A 247 -0.86 -7.11 -0.25
CA GLY A 247 -1.81 -7.31 0.85
C GLY A 247 -1.21 -7.82 2.17
N ALA A 248 0.12 -7.91 2.30
CA ALA A 248 0.74 -8.26 3.57
C ALA A 248 0.47 -7.19 4.65
N ASP A 249 0.13 -7.60 5.87
CA ASP A 249 -0.11 -6.68 6.98
C ASP A 249 1.16 -6.43 7.77
N LEU A 250 1.81 -5.31 7.52
CA LEU A 250 3.07 -4.90 8.15
C LEU A 250 2.87 -3.95 9.35
N ARG A 251 1.67 -3.83 9.92
CA ARG A 251 1.41 -2.95 11.06
C ARG A 251 2.34 -3.24 12.24
N GLY A 252 3.15 -2.24 12.59
CA GLY A 252 4.10 -2.35 13.70
C GLY A 252 5.26 -3.34 13.49
N ALA A 253 5.39 -3.96 12.31
CA ALA A 253 6.55 -4.79 11.96
C ALA A 253 7.84 -3.96 12.02
N ASP A 254 8.93 -4.56 12.47
CA ASP A 254 10.24 -3.91 12.56
C ASP A 254 11.12 -4.33 11.38
N LEU A 255 11.31 -3.43 10.43
CA LEU A 255 12.09 -3.59 9.21
C LEU A 255 13.50 -2.98 9.32
N GLY A 256 13.98 -2.62 10.52
CA GLY A 256 15.30 -1.98 10.71
C GLY A 256 16.41 -2.77 10.02
N GLY A 257 17.13 -2.13 9.09
CA GLY A 257 18.19 -2.76 8.30
C GLY A 257 17.76 -3.87 7.34
N ALA A 258 16.46 -4.11 7.14
CA ALA A 258 15.95 -5.08 6.16
C ALA A 258 16.20 -4.62 4.72
N ASP A 259 16.39 -5.57 3.80
CA ASP A 259 16.53 -5.31 2.37
C ASP A 259 15.28 -5.72 1.61
N LEU A 260 14.47 -4.73 1.19
CA LEU A 260 13.26 -4.92 0.39
C LEU A 260 13.49 -4.55 -1.09
N THR A 261 14.76 -4.43 -1.53
CA THR A 261 15.07 -4.09 -2.92
C THR A 261 14.45 -5.11 -3.87
N GLY A 262 13.69 -4.62 -4.87
CA GLY A 262 13.00 -5.48 -5.84
C GLY A 262 11.88 -6.34 -5.26
N SER A 263 11.47 -6.15 -4.00
CA SER A 263 10.20 -6.71 -3.53
C SER A 263 9.05 -6.11 -4.35
N VAL A 264 8.02 -6.91 -4.61
CA VAL A 264 6.93 -6.51 -5.50
C VAL A 264 5.63 -6.30 -4.73
N PHE A 265 4.83 -5.38 -5.26
CA PHE A 265 3.49 -5.04 -4.77
C PHE A 265 3.46 -4.50 -3.32
N LEU A 266 4.59 -4.00 -2.86
CA LEU A 266 4.67 -3.26 -1.61
C LEU A 266 4.15 -1.83 -1.82
N THR A 267 3.24 -1.38 -0.97
CA THR A 267 2.65 -0.04 -1.04
C THR A 267 3.24 0.91 -0.01
N GLN A 268 3.10 2.23 -0.27
CA GLN A 268 3.51 3.25 0.70
C GLN A 268 2.75 3.11 2.03
N ALA A 269 1.48 2.73 1.98
CA ALA A 269 0.65 2.48 3.16
C ALA A 269 1.23 1.40 4.07
N GLN A 270 1.68 0.27 3.49
CA GLN A 270 2.33 -0.80 4.24
C GLN A 270 3.64 -0.35 4.88
N VAL A 271 4.47 0.40 4.14
CA VAL A 271 5.72 0.97 4.65
C VAL A 271 5.45 1.98 5.78
N ASN A 272 4.43 2.82 5.62
CA ASN A 272 4.00 3.76 6.66
C ASN A 272 3.49 3.06 7.92
N ALA A 273 2.93 1.86 7.80
CA ALA A 273 2.44 1.07 8.94
C ALA A 273 3.56 0.40 9.74
N ALA A 274 4.71 0.19 9.12
CA ALA A 274 5.86 -0.48 9.70
C ALA A 274 6.78 0.49 10.46
N ARG A 275 7.78 -0.05 11.14
CA ARG A 275 8.96 0.63 11.66
C ARG A 275 10.17 0.25 10.84
N GLY A 276 11.10 1.14 10.69
CA GLY A 276 12.36 0.92 9.99
C GLY A 276 13.41 1.94 10.43
N ASP A 277 14.53 1.97 9.76
CA ASP A 277 15.63 2.89 10.02
C ASP A 277 16.31 3.34 8.72
N ASP A 278 17.41 4.08 8.85
CA ASP A 278 18.17 4.60 7.70
C ASP A 278 18.89 3.48 6.92
N ALA A 279 19.11 2.32 7.53
CA ALA A 279 19.72 1.15 6.89
C ALA A 279 18.71 0.31 6.12
N THR A 280 17.40 0.51 6.33
CA THR A 280 16.33 -0.20 5.60
C THR A 280 16.34 0.21 4.13
N LYS A 281 16.41 -0.77 3.22
CA LYS A 281 16.37 -0.52 1.76
C LYS A 281 14.97 -0.76 1.23
N LEU A 282 14.44 0.22 0.52
CA LEU A 282 13.10 0.19 -0.09
C LEU A 282 13.19 0.12 -1.63
N PRO A 283 12.15 -0.41 -2.29
CA PRO A 283 11.99 -0.22 -3.74
C PRO A 283 12.00 1.26 -4.13
N PRO A 284 12.54 1.63 -5.31
CA PRO A 284 12.72 3.04 -5.71
C PRO A 284 11.43 3.87 -5.78
N ALA A 285 10.29 3.21 -5.99
CA ALA A 285 8.99 3.87 -6.08
C ALA A 285 8.45 4.34 -4.72
N LEU A 286 9.02 3.86 -3.61
CA LEU A 286 8.57 4.14 -2.25
C LEU A 286 9.50 5.10 -1.54
N THR A 287 8.93 5.91 -0.65
CA THR A 287 9.68 6.87 0.17
C THR A 287 9.79 6.40 1.61
N ARG A 288 10.96 6.64 2.22
CA ARG A 288 11.15 6.36 3.64
C ARG A 288 10.25 7.25 4.49
N PRO A 289 9.43 6.66 5.38
CA PRO A 289 8.60 7.45 6.29
C PRO A 289 9.44 8.29 7.26
N ALA A 290 9.02 9.53 7.50
CA ALA A 290 9.74 10.44 8.39
C ALA A 290 9.89 9.92 9.84
N HIS A 291 8.94 9.09 10.31
CA HIS A 291 9.00 8.51 11.65
C HIS A 291 10.04 7.39 11.81
N TRP A 292 10.71 6.96 10.73
CA TRP A 292 11.81 6.00 10.81
C TRP A 292 13.15 6.65 11.22
N SER A 293 13.30 7.96 11.00
CA SER A 293 14.54 8.71 11.29
C SER A 293 14.61 9.30 12.70
N GLY A 294 13.64 8.98 13.59
CA GLY A 294 13.61 9.46 14.98
C GLY A 294 14.14 8.44 15.99
N PRO A 295 14.41 8.84 17.26
CA PRO A 295 14.74 7.89 18.31
C PRO A 295 13.60 6.89 18.43
N GLN A 296 13.89 5.61 18.11
CA GLN A 296 12.91 4.55 18.18
C GLN A 296 12.53 4.33 19.64
N ALA A 297 11.28 4.61 20.00
CA ALA A 297 10.73 4.15 21.26
C ALA A 297 10.82 2.61 21.26
N GLY A 298 11.68 2.08 22.10
CA GLY A 298 11.81 0.62 22.30
C GLY A 298 10.45 0.00 22.60
N PRO A 299 10.29 -1.32 22.41
CA PRO A 299 9.03 -2.00 22.71
C PRO A 299 8.60 -1.62 24.11
N ALA A 300 7.38 -1.11 24.25
CA ALA A 300 6.78 -0.82 25.55
C ALA A 300 6.88 -2.10 26.39
N SER A 301 7.80 -2.10 27.34
CA SER A 301 7.93 -3.16 28.32
C SER A 301 6.59 -3.31 29.02
N ALA A 302 5.92 -4.45 28.82
CA ALA A 302 4.79 -4.83 29.61
C ALA A 302 5.29 -5.14 31.04
N ALA A 303 5.76 -4.11 31.74
CA ALA A 303 6.17 -4.16 33.11
C ALA A 303 5.01 -3.73 34.00
N GLY A 304 4.55 -4.60 34.84
CA GLY A 304 3.82 -4.22 36.01
C GLY A 304 2.41 -4.79 36.16
N ARG A 305 2.25 -6.10 36.11
CA ARG A 305 1.26 -6.69 36.99
C ARG A 305 1.84 -6.68 38.41
N ALA A 306 1.62 -5.60 39.13
CA ALA A 306 1.85 -5.55 40.56
C ALA A 306 0.92 -6.61 41.21
N SER A 307 1.53 -7.68 41.69
CA SER A 307 0.90 -8.66 42.56
C SER A 307 0.58 -7.98 43.89
N THR A 308 -0.65 -7.54 44.09
CA THR A 308 -1.16 -7.19 45.41
C THR A 308 -1.38 -8.50 46.17
N ARG A 309 -0.36 -8.91 46.94
CA ARG A 309 -0.50 -9.91 47.97
C ARG A 309 -1.40 -9.29 49.06
N SER A 310 -2.61 -9.80 49.18
CA SER A 310 -3.47 -9.58 50.37
C SER A 310 -2.82 -10.21 51.60
N PRO A 311 -2.81 -9.51 52.77
CA PRO A 311 -2.31 -10.08 54.01
C PRO A 311 -3.31 -11.11 54.55
N ARG A 312 -2.83 -12.32 54.88
CA ARG A 312 -3.57 -13.36 55.59
C ARG A 312 -3.89 -12.86 57.01
N PRO A 313 -5.13 -13.07 57.54
CA PRO A 313 -5.44 -12.79 58.95
C PRO A 313 -4.73 -13.83 59.86
N ARG A 314 -4.05 -13.31 60.88
CA ARG A 314 -3.50 -14.09 61.98
C ARG A 314 -4.63 -14.75 62.76
N ARG A 315 -4.66 -16.09 62.86
CA ARG A 315 -5.45 -16.82 63.84
C ARG A 315 -4.77 -16.63 65.21
N GLY A 316 -5.51 -15.97 66.13
CA GLY A 316 -5.22 -15.94 67.58
C GLY A 316 -5.45 -17.31 68.18
N ARG A 317 -4.50 -17.74 68.99
CA ARG A 317 -4.68 -18.80 69.97
C ARG A 317 -5.29 -18.20 71.24
N GLY A 318 -6.29 -18.81 71.77
CA GLY A 318 -6.87 -18.66 73.05
C GLY A 318 -7.94 -19.72 73.24
#